data_ead36011241db6b07f056156a1452ca0
#
_entry.id   ead36011241db6b07f056156a1452ca0
#
_cell.length_a   1.000
_cell.length_b   1.000
_cell.length_c   1.000
_cell.angle_alpha   90.00
_cell.angle_beta   90.00
_cell.angle_gamma   90.00
#
_symmetry.space_group_name_H-M   'P 1'
#
loop_
_entity.id
_entity.type
_entity.pdbx_description
1 polymer ?
#
loop_
_entity_poly.entity_id
_entity_poly.type
_entity_poly.pdbx_seq_one_letter_code
_entity_poly.pdbx_strand_id
1 'polypeptide(L)'
;GDLIFSVDVGAVRARLEKIGWIAAARVERHLPDTIHVSIRERVPIAAWQKEGKFLLVDGSGAVIGTEGFDRFKDLKIVIGDDAPQHAKSLIAMLERQPELMARVKVAVRSGNRRWNLRMDNGVNVQLPEQDPFTAWDRLAVYEKKHQLLDRDIGRIDLRFPGRVVVEVPSNDTAVSENRGSRT
;
A
#
# COMPACT_ATOMS: atom_id res chain seq x y z
N GLY A 1 -35.61 16.40 29.24
CA GLY A 1 -35.21 15.27 28.44
C GLY A 1 -35.96 15.31 27.12
N ASP A 2 -35.20 15.34 26.03
CA ASP A 2 -35.79 15.29 24.71
C ASP A 2 -36.53 13.97 24.53
N LEU A 3 -37.73 14.03 23.95
CA LEU A 3 -38.50 12.82 23.67
C LEU A 3 -37.73 11.97 22.66
N ILE A 4 -37.59 10.66 22.88
CA ILE A 4 -36.88 9.72 21.99
C ILE A 4 -37.35 9.82 20.52
N PHE A 5 -38.58 10.26 20.33
CA PHE A 5 -39.16 10.47 19.01
C PHE A 5 -38.59 11.70 18.27
N SER A 6 -38.00 12.67 18.99
CA SER A 6 -37.35 13.85 18.37
C SER A 6 -35.95 13.56 17.86
N VAL A 7 -35.34 12.44 18.26
CA VAL A 7 -34.00 12.05 17.76
C VAL A 7 -34.10 11.52 16.34
N ASP A 8 -33.48 12.22 15.39
CA ASP A 8 -33.36 11.74 14.02
C ASP A 8 -32.26 10.68 13.94
N VAL A 9 -32.63 9.41 13.98
CA VAL A 9 -31.70 8.27 13.88
C VAL A 9 -30.95 8.22 12.54
N GLY A 10 -31.57 8.74 11.48
CA GLY A 10 -30.93 8.84 10.15
C GLY A 10 -29.79 9.87 10.15
N ALA A 11 -30.03 11.03 10.76
CA ALA A 11 -29.02 12.08 10.92
C ALA A 11 -27.87 11.62 11.83
N VAL A 12 -28.18 10.90 12.92
CA VAL A 12 -27.15 10.30 13.81
C VAL A 12 -26.30 9.30 13.05
N ARG A 13 -26.92 8.36 12.32
CA ARG A 13 -26.24 7.38 11.48
C ARG A 13 -25.31 8.08 10.47
N ALA A 14 -25.83 9.04 9.69
CA ALA A 14 -25.07 9.77 8.69
C ALA A 14 -23.87 10.53 9.28
N ARG A 15 -24.00 11.02 10.52
CA ARG A 15 -22.90 11.67 11.25
C ARG A 15 -21.83 10.66 11.68
N LEU A 16 -22.23 9.49 12.17
CA LEU A 16 -21.32 8.41 12.54
C LEU A 16 -20.53 7.89 11.33
N GLU A 17 -21.20 7.69 10.20
CA GLU A 17 -20.56 7.19 8.96
C GLU A 17 -19.59 8.19 8.32
N LYS A 18 -19.60 9.46 8.73
CA LYS A 18 -18.57 10.46 8.37
C LYS A 18 -17.26 10.30 9.13
N ILE A 19 -17.26 9.56 10.23
CA ILE A 19 -16.04 9.25 10.98
C ILE A 19 -15.25 8.21 10.17
N GLY A 20 -14.03 8.53 9.78
CA GLY A 20 -13.23 7.69 8.89
C GLY A 20 -13.08 6.24 9.37
N TRP A 21 -13.02 6.00 10.69
CA TRP A 21 -12.92 4.67 11.28
C TRP A 21 -14.19 3.84 11.22
N ILE A 22 -15.34 4.44 10.92
CA ILE A 22 -16.62 3.73 10.89
C ILE A 22 -16.93 3.29 9.45
N ALA A 23 -16.98 1.98 9.22
CA ALA A 23 -17.34 1.39 7.94
C ALA A 23 -18.87 1.37 7.73
N ALA A 24 -19.63 1.20 8.80
CA ALA A 24 -21.08 1.24 8.80
C ALA A 24 -21.60 1.50 10.21
N ALA A 25 -22.71 2.21 10.31
CA ALA A 25 -23.43 2.42 11.56
C ALA A 25 -24.91 2.00 11.42
N ARG A 26 -25.45 1.40 12.45
CA ARG A 26 -26.87 1.10 12.60
C ARG A 26 -27.37 1.77 13.87
N VAL A 27 -28.41 2.59 13.73
CA VAL A 27 -29.02 3.35 14.83
C VAL A 27 -30.48 3.00 14.89
N GLU A 28 -30.93 2.46 16.00
CA GLU A 28 -32.29 1.98 16.21
C GLU A 28 -32.90 2.59 17.46
N ARG A 29 -34.20 2.87 17.41
CA ARG A 29 -34.97 3.25 18.61
C ARG A 29 -35.55 2.00 19.26
N HIS A 30 -35.26 1.83 20.52
CA HIS A 30 -35.86 0.83 21.39
C HIS A 30 -36.75 1.54 22.40
N LEU A 31 -38.06 1.49 22.17
CA LEU A 31 -39.02 2.12 23.07
C LEU A 31 -38.95 1.52 24.48
N PRO A 32 -39.22 2.30 25.54
CA PRO A 32 -39.73 3.68 25.48
C PRO A 32 -38.67 4.76 25.33
N ASP A 33 -37.38 4.53 25.64
CA ASP A 33 -36.42 5.59 25.97
C ASP A 33 -34.99 5.31 25.53
N THR A 34 -34.73 4.25 24.76
CA THR A 34 -33.36 3.78 24.44
C THR A 34 -33.04 3.96 22.97
N ILE A 35 -31.83 4.49 22.66
CA ILE A 35 -31.23 4.47 21.34
C ILE A 35 -30.12 3.43 21.33
N HIS A 36 -30.26 2.43 20.47
CA HIS A 36 -29.24 1.40 20.26
C HIS A 36 -28.37 1.77 19.04
N VAL A 37 -27.04 1.80 19.24
CA VAL A 37 -26.08 2.11 18.21
C VAL A 37 -25.12 0.93 18.05
N SER A 38 -25.09 0.36 16.85
CA SER A 38 -24.11 -0.66 16.45
C SER A 38 -23.20 -0.08 15.39
N ILE A 39 -21.91 -0.23 15.56
CA ILE A 39 -20.91 0.22 14.58
C ILE A 39 -20.06 -0.95 14.10
N ARG A 40 -19.63 -0.85 12.86
CA ARG A 40 -18.59 -1.72 12.28
C ARG A 40 -17.40 -0.85 11.93
N GLU A 41 -16.27 -1.15 12.55
CA GLU A 41 -15.03 -0.40 12.31
C GLU A 41 -14.35 -0.84 11.00
N ARG A 42 -13.56 0.07 10.41
CA ARG A 42 -12.67 -0.23 9.30
C ARG A 42 -11.39 -0.86 9.81
N VAL A 43 -10.89 -1.83 9.05
CA VAL A 43 -9.59 -2.45 9.31
C VAL A 43 -8.60 -1.92 8.27
N PRO A 44 -7.56 -1.19 8.68
CA PRO A 44 -6.56 -0.69 7.75
C PRO A 44 -5.71 -1.84 7.21
N ILE A 45 -5.41 -1.80 5.91
CA ILE A 45 -4.59 -2.80 5.21
C ILE A 45 -3.32 -2.22 4.62
N ALA A 46 -3.26 -0.91 4.42
CA ALA A 46 -2.09 -0.22 3.88
C ALA A 46 -2.03 1.23 4.39
N ALA A 47 -0.84 1.80 4.32
CA ALA A 47 -0.60 3.22 4.57
C ALA A 47 -0.43 3.95 3.23
N TRP A 48 -1.34 4.85 2.89
CA TRP A 48 -1.26 5.65 1.68
C TRP A 48 -0.49 6.94 1.93
N GLN A 49 0.63 7.09 1.23
CA GLN A 49 1.39 8.33 1.27
C GLN A 49 0.89 9.29 0.19
N LYS A 50 0.35 10.42 0.63
CA LYS A 50 -0.11 11.52 -0.22
C LYS A 50 0.37 12.85 0.35
N GLU A 51 1.00 13.68 -0.49
CA GLU A 51 1.46 15.03 -0.11
C GLU A 51 2.29 15.05 1.19
N GLY A 52 3.16 14.06 1.36
CA GLY A 52 4.01 13.93 2.55
C GLY A 52 3.31 13.43 3.81
N LYS A 53 2.00 13.14 3.77
CA LYS A 53 1.22 12.59 4.87
C LYS A 53 0.95 11.11 4.67
N PHE A 54 0.84 10.36 5.78
CA PHE A 54 0.41 8.97 5.77
C PHE A 54 -1.04 8.87 6.21
N LEU A 55 -1.86 8.27 5.36
CA LEU A 55 -3.28 8.03 5.57
C LEU A 55 -3.52 6.53 5.61
N LEU A 56 -4.27 6.04 6.58
CA LEU A 56 -4.66 4.63 6.61
C LEU A 56 -5.78 4.39 5.59
N VAL A 57 -5.72 3.25 4.89
CA VAL A 57 -6.74 2.82 3.94
C VAL A 57 -7.20 1.41 4.23
N ASP A 58 -8.51 1.16 4.06
CA ASP A 58 -9.10 -0.15 4.25
C ASP A 58 -9.15 -0.99 2.95
N GLY A 59 -9.64 -2.23 3.07
CA GLY A 59 -9.76 -3.16 1.94
C GLY A 59 -10.78 -2.75 0.87
N SER A 60 -11.58 -1.71 1.08
CA SER A 60 -12.47 -1.14 0.06
C SER A 60 -11.83 0.04 -0.68
N GLY A 61 -10.64 0.48 -0.26
CA GLY A 61 -9.98 1.68 -0.75
C GLY A 61 -10.44 2.97 -0.05
N ALA A 62 -11.27 2.84 1.00
CA ALA A 62 -11.71 3.99 1.76
C ALA A 62 -10.58 4.52 2.66
N VAL A 63 -10.43 5.84 2.69
CA VAL A 63 -9.47 6.53 3.55
C VAL A 63 -10.04 6.62 4.96
N ILE A 64 -9.29 6.10 5.93
CA ILE A 64 -9.67 6.12 7.35
C ILE A 64 -9.23 7.44 7.99
N GLY A 65 -8.02 7.91 7.70
CA GLY A 65 -7.42 9.12 8.24
C GLY A 65 -5.99 8.91 8.67
N THR A 66 -5.44 9.91 9.37
CA THR A 66 -4.07 9.88 9.90
C THR A 66 -3.99 9.38 11.33
N GLU A 67 -5.13 9.40 12.04
CA GLU A 67 -5.19 9.05 13.46
C GLU A 67 -4.86 7.57 13.69
N GLY A 68 -4.01 7.31 14.67
CA GLY A 68 -3.63 5.96 15.05
C GLY A 68 -2.57 5.32 14.13
N PHE A 69 -2.01 6.04 13.16
CA PHE A 69 -0.97 5.53 12.26
C PHE A 69 0.19 4.85 13.01
N ASP A 70 0.57 5.38 14.17
CA ASP A 70 1.67 4.82 14.97
C ASP A 70 1.46 3.36 15.41
N ARG A 71 0.21 2.92 15.49
CA ARG A 71 -0.15 1.51 15.81
C ARG A 71 -0.06 0.58 14.60
N PHE A 72 0.09 1.14 13.39
CA PHE A 72 0.05 0.42 12.11
C PHE A 72 1.30 0.63 11.27
N LYS A 73 2.46 0.87 11.91
CA LYS A 73 3.75 1.11 11.22
C LYS A 73 4.22 -0.04 10.36
N ASP A 74 3.72 -1.25 10.60
CA ASP A 74 4.07 -2.45 9.84
C ASP A 74 3.30 -2.59 8.52
N LEU A 75 2.28 -1.76 8.31
CA LEU A 75 1.55 -1.76 7.05
C LEU A 75 2.43 -1.30 5.89
N LYS A 76 2.22 -1.92 4.73
CA LYS A 76 2.94 -1.53 3.51
C LYS A 76 2.53 -0.13 3.07
N ILE A 77 3.52 0.67 2.70
CA ILE A 77 3.29 2.02 2.18
C ILE A 77 2.94 1.90 0.71
N VAL A 78 1.86 2.55 0.31
CA VAL A 78 1.42 2.66 -1.08
C VAL A 78 1.43 4.14 -1.52
N ILE A 79 1.87 4.40 -2.75
CA ILE A 79 1.99 5.75 -3.33
C ILE A 79 1.31 5.76 -4.69
N GLY A 80 0.56 6.80 -4.99
CA GLY A 80 -0.17 7.04 -6.23
C GLY A 80 -1.61 7.44 -5.95
N ASP A 81 -2.21 8.19 -6.88
CA ASP A 81 -3.56 8.75 -6.65
C ASP A 81 -4.64 7.66 -6.57
N ASP A 82 -4.51 6.61 -7.37
CA ASP A 82 -5.40 5.45 -7.40
C ASP A 82 -4.93 4.28 -6.51
N ALA A 83 -3.84 4.46 -5.75
CA ALA A 83 -3.27 3.41 -4.91
C ALA A 83 -4.26 2.84 -3.87
N PRO A 84 -5.12 3.64 -3.19
CA PRO A 84 -6.09 3.11 -2.25
C PRO A 84 -7.02 2.05 -2.83
N GLN A 85 -7.55 2.28 -4.05
CA GLN A 85 -8.49 1.39 -4.72
C GLN A 85 -7.86 0.04 -5.10
N HIS A 86 -6.54 0.04 -5.30
CA HIS A 86 -5.76 -1.14 -5.72
C HIS A 86 -4.96 -1.78 -4.58
N ALA A 87 -4.98 -1.20 -3.38
CA ALA A 87 -4.21 -1.68 -2.23
C ALA A 87 -4.57 -3.13 -1.85
N LYS A 88 -5.87 -3.48 -1.84
CA LYS A 88 -6.32 -4.83 -1.50
C LYS A 88 -5.72 -5.89 -2.43
N SER A 89 -5.74 -5.65 -3.73
CA SER A 89 -5.18 -6.59 -4.72
C SER A 89 -3.66 -6.69 -4.58
N LEU A 90 -2.98 -5.57 -4.32
CA LEU A 90 -1.54 -5.58 -4.04
C LEU A 90 -1.21 -6.42 -2.81
N ILE A 91 -1.88 -6.18 -1.67
CA ILE A 91 -1.61 -6.91 -0.43
C ILE A 91 -1.87 -8.40 -0.63
N ALA A 92 -3.00 -8.78 -1.25
CA ALA A 92 -3.30 -10.17 -1.57
C ALA A 92 -2.24 -10.85 -2.46
N MET A 93 -1.65 -10.10 -3.38
CA MET A 93 -0.52 -10.57 -4.18
C MET A 93 0.73 -10.79 -3.33
N LEU A 94 1.09 -9.80 -2.49
CA LEU A 94 2.29 -9.86 -1.66
C LEU A 94 2.22 -11.00 -0.64
N GLU A 95 1.06 -11.24 -0.05
CA GLU A 95 0.80 -12.29 0.95
C GLU A 95 1.03 -13.71 0.42
N ARG A 96 1.02 -13.92 -0.91
CA ARG A 96 1.37 -15.22 -1.49
C ARG A 96 2.80 -15.64 -1.21
N GLN A 97 3.70 -14.68 -0.97
CA GLN A 97 5.12 -14.90 -0.70
C GLN A 97 5.53 -14.07 0.54
N PRO A 98 5.24 -14.56 1.76
CA PRO A 98 5.42 -13.78 2.99
C PRO A 98 6.87 -13.33 3.24
N GLU A 99 7.84 -14.20 2.94
CA GLU A 99 9.27 -13.88 3.11
C GLU A 99 9.69 -12.72 2.20
N LEU A 100 9.24 -12.75 0.95
CA LEU A 100 9.51 -11.70 -0.03
C LEU A 100 8.71 -10.43 0.29
N MET A 101 7.46 -10.57 0.76
CA MET A 101 6.62 -9.45 1.23
C MET A 101 7.30 -8.70 2.38
N ALA A 102 7.94 -9.40 3.32
CA ALA A 102 8.61 -8.77 4.44
C ALA A 102 9.67 -7.76 3.99
N ARG A 103 10.34 -8.02 2.86
CA ARG A 103 11.37 -7.15 2.26
C ARG A 103 10.80 -5.95 1.51
N VAL A 104 9.50 -5.90 1.19
CA VAL A 104 8.87 -4.76 0.51
C VAL A 104 8.67 -3.62 1.50
N LYS A 105 9.19 -2.43 1.20
CA LYS A 105 9.01 -1.20 1.99
C LYS A 105 7.90 -0.32 1.41
N VAL A 106 7.94 -0.08 0.12
CA VAL A 106 7.02 0.86 -0.54
C VAL A 106 6.57 0.27 -1.87
N ALA A 107 5.29 0.44 -2.19
CA ALA A 107 4.73 0.13 -3.50
C ALA A 107 4.23 1.41 -4.18
N VAL A 108 4.72 1.70 -5.37
CA VAL A 108 4.40 2.91 -6.14
C VAL A 108 3.57 2.55 -7.36
N ARG A 109 2.41 3.17 -7.52
CA ARG A 109 1.62 3.08 -8.75
C ARG A 109 2.29 3.87 -9.87
N SER A 110 2.68 3.21 -10.93
CA SER A 110 3.33 3.82 -12.09
C SER A 110 2.35 3.91 -13.24
N GLY A 111 2.05 5.15 -13.67
CA GLY A 111 1.10 5.43 -14.75
C GLY A 111 -0.31 4.91 -14.48
N ASN A 112 -0.73 4.83 -13.21
CA ASN A 112 -2.04 4.34 -12.75
C ASN A 112 -2.41 2.92 -13.24
N ARG A 113 -1.42 2.11 -13.59
CA ARG A 113 -1.68 0.78 -14.17
C ARG A 113 -0.85 -0.36 -13.60
N ARG A 114 0.38 -0.11 -13.16
CA ARG A 114 1.29 -1.15 -12.64
C ARG A 114 1.93 -0.74 -11.33
N TRP A 115 2.46 -1.71 -10.59
CA TRP A 115 3.19 -1.47 -9.38
C TRP A 115 4.71 -1.57 -9.58
N ASN A 116 5.43 -0.64 -9.00
CA ASN A 116 6.86 -0.72 -8.76
C ASN A 116 7.07 -0.87 -7.26
N LEU A 117 7.82 -1.88 -6.84
CA LEU A 117 8.08 -2.15 -5.44
C LEU A 117 9.51 -1.72 -5.11
N ARG A 118 9.66 -0.96 -4.02
CA ARG A 118 10.98 -0.69 -3.43
C ARG A 118 11.20 -1.65 -2.29
N MET A 119 12.30 -2.41 -2.38
CA MET A 119 12.69 -3.37 -1.37
C MET A 119 13.47 -2.69 -0.23
N ASP A 120 13.71 -3.41 0.87
CA ASP A 120 14.43 -2.94 2.05
C ASP A 120 15.89 -2.55 1.77
N ASN A 121 16.53 -3.22 0.82
CA ASN A 121 17.89 -2.98 0.34
C ASN A 121 17.99 -1.92 -0.79
N GLY A 122 16.86 -1.28 -1.16
CA GLY A 122 16.82 -0.25 -2.20
C GLY A 122 16.57 -0.76 -3.62
N VAL A 123 16.56 -2.08 -3.85
CA VAL A 123 16.24 -2.67 -5.17
C VAL A 123 14.83 -2.27 -5.60
N ASN A 124 14.67 -1.86 -6.86
CA ASN A 124 13.38 -1.56 -7.47
C ASN A 124 12.90 -2.76 -8.30
N VAL A 125 11.76 -3.32 -7.91
CA VAL A 125 11.09 -4.41 -8.65
C VAL A 125 9.95 -3.84 -9.47
N GLN A 126 10.00 -3.99 -10.78
CA GLN A 126 8.97 -3.53 -11.72
C GLN A 126 8.04 -4.68 -12.07
N LEU A 127 6.78 -4.59 -11.64
CA LEU A 127 5.75 -5.58 -11.96
C LEU A 127 5.07 -5.27 -13.30
N PRO A 128 4.61 -6.30 -14.03
CA PRO A 128 3.79 -6.13 -15.22
C PRO A 128 2.40 -5.57 -14.83
N GLU A 129 1.72 -4.97 -15.80
CA GLU A 129 0.33 -4.59 -15.68
C GLU A 129 -0.59 -5.82 -15.69
N GLN A 130 -0.31 -6.74 -16.61
CA GLN A 130 -1.03 -8.00 -16.73
C GLN A 130 -0.35 -9.08 -15.91
N ASP A 131 -1.16 -9.82 -15.13
CA ASP A 131 -0.72 -10.95 -14.31
C ASP A 131 0.48 -10.67 -13.37
N PRO A 132 0.39 -9.65 -12.51
CA PRO A 132 1.45 -9.36 -11.54
C PRO A 132 1.62 -10.48 -10.50
N PHE A 133 0.59 -11.28 -10.27
CA PHE A 133 0.63 -12.42 -9.33
C PHE A 133 1.65 -13.48 -9.78
N THR A 134 1.57 -13.94 -11.02
CA THR A 134 2.53 -14.90 -11.57
C THR A 134 3.94 -14.31 -11.63
N ALA A 135 4.08 -13.02 -11.94
CA ALA A 135 5.37 -12.36 -11.92
C ALA A 135 5.99 -12.33 -10.51
N TRP A 136 5.18 -12.08 -9.48
CA TRP A 136 5.60 -12.11 -8.09
C TRP A 136 6.03 -13.51 -7.64
N ASP A 137 5.24 -14.53 -7.95
CA ASP A 137 5.58 -15.92 -7.67
C ASP A 137 6.89 -16.34 -8.37
N ARG A 138 7.07 -15.90 -9.62
CA ARG A 138 8.32 -16.16 -10.36
C ARG A 138 9.52 -15.50 -9.68
N LEU A 139 9.40 -14.26 -9.21
CA LEU A 139 10.48 -13.61 -8.47
C LEU A 139 10.85 -14.40 -7.22
N ALA A 140 9.86 -14.91 -6.47
CA ALA A 140 10.11 -15.71 -5.27
C ALA A 140 10.91 -17.00 -5.58
N VAL A 141 10.60 -17.67 -6.69
CA VAL A 141 11.35 -18.85 -7.14
C VAL A 141 12.80 -18.48 -7.46
N TYR A 142 13.02 -17.38 -8.16
CA TYR A 142 14.36 -16.90 -8.50
C TYR A 142 15.13 -16.43 -7.27
N GLU A 143 14.46 -15.73 -6.35
CA GLU A 143 15.07 -15.30 -5.09
C GLU A 143 15.54 -16.49 -4.26
N LYS A 144 14.68 -17.50 -4.09
CA LYS A 144 15.03 -18.73 -3.35
C LYS A 144 16.22 -19.47 -3.95
N LYS A 145 16.33 -19.45 -5.29
CA LYS A 145 17.40 -20.18 -5.99
C LYS A 145 18.69 -19.38 -6.13
N HIS A 146 18.61 -18.07 -6.28
CA HIS A 146 19.72 -17.23 -6.69
C HIS A 146 20.05 -16.09 -5.74
N GLN A 147 19.23 -15.87 -4.70
CA GLN A 147 19.42 -14.79 -3.70
C GLN A 147 19.66 -13.44 -4.40
N LEU A 148 18.77 -13.10 -5.34
CA LEU A 148 18.92 -11.90 -6.17
C LEU A 148 18.96 -10.62 -5.35
N LEU A 149 18.12 -10.56 -4.31
CA LEU A 149 18.01 -9.37 -3.44
C LEU A 149 19.20 -9.20 -2.49
N ASP A 150 20.09 -10.17 -2.39
CA ASP A 150 21.31 -10.06 -1.59
C ASP A 150 22.55 -9.71 -2.43
N ARG A 151 22.32 -9.48 -3.74
CA ARG A 151 23.36 -9.06 -4.68
C ARG A 151 23.34 -7.55 -4.88
N ASP A 152 24.40 -7.00 -5.43
CA ASP A 152 24.47 -5.59 -5.85
C ASP A 152 23.64 -5.39 -7.14
N ILE A 153 22.32 -5.23 -6.95
CA ILE A 153 21.33 -5.08 -8.01
C ILE A 153 20.54 -3.80 -7.76
N GLY A 154 20.42 -2.96 -8.78
CA GLY A 154 19.62 -1.73 -8.69
C GLY A 154 18.15 -1.95 -9.05
N ARG A 155 17.89 -2.82 -10.03
CA ARG A 155 16.55 -3.05 -10.55
C ARG A 155 16.32 -4.49 -10.97
N ILE A 156 15.08 -4.97 -10.73
CA ILE A 156 14.57 -6.23 -11.25
C ILE A 156 13.33 -5.92 -12.08
N ASP A 157 13.37 -6.24 -13.37
CA ASP A 157 12.25 -6.03 -14.29
C ASP A 157 11.54 -7.36 -14.58
N LEU A 158 10.27 -7.45 -14.16
CA LEU A 158 9.42 -8.62 -14.33
C LEU A 158 8.36 -8.44 -15.44
N ARG A 159 8.38 -7.31 -16.15
CA ARG A 159 7.38 -6.97 -17.17
C ARG A 159 7.43 -7.88 -18.39
N PHE A 160 8.54 -8.57 -18.59
CA PHE A 160 8.70 -9.50 -19.69
C PHE A 160 8.20 -10.90 -19.28
N PRO A 161 7.23 -11.47 -20.01
CA PRO A 161 6.74 -12.82 -19.71
C PRO A 161 7.87 -13.85 -19.69
N GLY A 162 7.87 -14.72 -18.67
CA GLY A 162 8.84 -15.81 -18.54
C GLY A 162 10.29 -15.40 -18.22
N ARG A 163 10.58 -14.10 -18.09
CA ARG A 163 11.95 -13.59 -17.86
C ARG A 163 12.02 -12.77 -16.57
N VAL A 164 13.19 -12.78 -15.96
CA VAL A 164 13.60 -11.87 -14.89
C VAL A 164 14.83 -11.13 -15.42
N VAL A 165 14.69 -9.83 -15.68
CA VAL A 165 15.78 -8.99 -16.14
C VAL A 165 16.35 -8.24 -14.95
N VAL A 166 17.66 -8.29 -14.79
CA VAL A 166 18.37 -7.70 -13.65
C VAL A 166 19.30 -6.62 -14.15
N GLU A 167 19.25 -5.46 -13.54
CA GLU A 167 20.14 -4.33 -13.84
C GLU A 167 21.07 -4.11 -12.65
N VAL A 168 22.37 -4.15 -12.91
CA VAL A 168 23.41 -3.84 -11.93
C VAL A 168 23.65 -2.32 -11.93
N PRO A 169 23.85 -1.66 -10.78
CA PRO A 169 24.18 -0.24 -10.76
C PRO A 169 25.44 0.02 -11.61
N SER A 170 25.33 0.89 -12.61
CA SER A 170 26.51 1.34 -13.37
C SER A 170 27.35 2.23 -12.44
N ASN A 171 28.56 1.83 -12.17
CA ASN A 171 29.56 2.61 -11.42
C ASN A 171 30.18 3.67 -12.35
N ASP A 172 29.34 4.46 -13.05
CA ASP A 172 29.78 5.57 -13.91
C ASP A 172 29.82 6.89 -13.14
N THR A 173 30.72 6.97 -12.13
CA THR A 173 31.07 8.26 -11.52
C THR A 173 32.52 8.29 -11.09
N ALA A 174 33.45 8.04 -12.04
CA ALA A 174 34.83 8.44 -11.84
C ALA A 174 35.63 8.33 -13.12
N VAL A 175 35.51 9.24 -14.06
CA VAL A 175 36.62 9.69 -14.93
C VAL A 175 36.17 10.98 -15.66
N SER A 176 36.23 12.12 -15.00
CA SER A 176 36.38 13.40 -15.69
C SER A 176 36.95 14.48 -14.78
N GLU A 177 38.08 14.17 -14.14
CA GLU A 177 38.97 15.22 -13.63
C GLU A 177 40.39 14.77 -13.90
N ASN A 178 40.93 15.08 -15.03
CA ASN A 178 42.28 15.52 -15.20
C ASN A 178 42.72 15.59 -16.68
N ARG A 179 42.32 16.66 -17.38
CA ARG A 179 43.10 17.15 -18.54
C ARG A 179 42.89 18.65 -18.70
N GLY A 180 43.81 19.42 -18.19
CA GLY A 180 43.84 20.84 -18.45
C GLY A 180 44.76 21.63 -17.56
N SER A 181 46.04 21.27 -17.58
CA SER A 181 47.07 22.22 -17.19
C SER A 181 48.38 21.83 -17.81
N ARG A 182 48.65 22.42 -18.99
CA ARG A 182 49.98 22.71 -19.55
C ARG A 182 49.80 23.51 -20.83
N THR A 183 49.94 24.77 -20.79
CA THR A 183 50.97 25.62 -21.37
C THR A 183 50.51 27.06 -21.28
#